data_a5c2d30e95842e0c8ee3a0ae8f2caa63
#
_entry.id   a5c2d30e95842e0c8ee3a0ae8f2caa63
#
_cell.length_a   1.000
_cell.length_b   1.000
_cell.length_c   1.000
_cell.angle_alpha   90.00
_cell.angle_beta   90.00
_cell.angle_gamma   90.00
#
_symmetry.space_group_name_H-M   'P 1'
#
loop_
_entity.id
_entity.type
_entity.pdbx_description
1 polymer ?
#
loop_
_entity_poly.entity_id
_entity_poly.type
_entity_poly.pdbx_seq_one_letter_code
_entity_poly.pdbx_strand_id
1 'polypeptide(L)'
;MKTVVITGSARGLGFNMARFFRENNFNVVISDLKEENLIQEERELEKIEAKGSVYHKVCNVSKLNEIEELMNSAIAEFKTVDIWINNAGVNQPQKAVWELSENEINTIIDVDLKGAIYGSKVAMEEMSKNHKGAIYNIEGYGSNDAHMLGLNMYGTSKRAVTYFTESLAQEAQEKNTGVIVGKLSPGIMITEFTTHSLVNDSIELSEKTKKVYNILGDTPETVGKFLVNEMIKNTKNNVKINWLTNQKAFLRFLTAGFNKRNFFGDEQKLLTQKEDK
;
A
#
# COMPACT_ATOMS: atom_id res chain seq x y z
N MET A 1 -16.89 -2.42 17.22
CA MET A 1 -16.41 -2.74 15.88
C MET A 1 -14.91 -2.55 15.83
N LYS A 2 -14.22 -3.23 14.92
CA LYS A 2 -12.77 -3.00 14.71
C LYS A 2 -12.56 -1.80 13.79
N THR A 3 -11.47 -1.08 14.00
CA THR A 3 -11.09 0.08 13.19
C THR A 3 -9.78 -0.18 12.45
N VAL A 4 -9.74 0.17 11.17
CA VAL A 4 -8.52 0.16 10.36
C VAL A 4 -8.17 1.57 9.89
N VAL A 5 -6.89 1.92 9.96
CA VAL A 5 -6.32 3.14 9.35
C VAL A 5 -5.44 2.73 8.18
N ILE A 6 -5.61 3.37 7.03
CA ILE A 6 -4.85 3.08 5.81
C ILE A 6 -4.30 4.38 5.24
N THR A 7 -2.97 4.51 5.18
CA THR A 7 -2.32 5.67 4.55
C THR A 7 -2.25 5.52 3.03
N GLY A 8 -2.33 6.63 2.27
CA GLY A 8 -2.31 6.59 0.81
C GLY A 8 -3.51 5.84 0.23
N SER A 9 -4.71 6.10 0.74
CA SER A 9 -5.91 5.30 0.44
C SER A 9 -6.97 6.01 -0.39
N ALA A 10 -6.66 7.17 -0.99
CA ALA A 10 -7.56 7.82 -1.94
C ALA A 10 -7.57 7.17 -3.33
N ARG A 11 -6.82 6.11 -3.57
CA ARG A 11 -6.80 5.38 -4.86
C ARG A 11 -6.09 4.03 -4.76
N GLY A 12 -6.11 3.30 -5.86
CA GLY A 12 -5.30 2.10 -6.06
C GLY A 12 -5.53 1.00 -5.03
N LEU A 13 -4.43 0.44 -4.49
CA LEU A 13 -4.50 -0.65 -3.52
C LEU A 13 -5.11 -0.19 -2.20
N GLY A 14 -4.72 1.00 -1.70
CA GLY A 14 -5.21 1.54 -0.44
C GLY A 14 -6.72 1.70 -0.43
N PHE A 15 -7.30 2.28 -1.48
CA PHE A 15 -8.75 2.41 -1.64
C PHE A 15 -9.45 1.05 -1.69
N ASN A 16 -8.92 0.10 -2.47
CA ASN A 16 -9.52 -1.23 -2.55
C ASN A 16 -9.43 -1.99 -1.23
N MET A 17 -8.35 -1.85 -0.46
CA MET A 17 -8.30 -2.40 0.90
C MET A 17 -9.35 -1.74 1.81
N ALA A 18 -9.48 -0.41 1.75
CA ALA A 18 -10.51 0.34 2.49
C ALA A 18 -11.91 -0.18 2.18
N ARG A 19 -12.23 -0.36 0.90
CA ARG A 19 -13.50 -0.94 0.44
C ARG A 19 -13.74 -2.32 1.03
N PHE A 20 -12.78 -3.24 0.96
CA PHE A 20 -12.98 -4.60 1.48
C PHE A 20 -13.02 -4.66 3.01
N PHE A 21 -12.32 -3.78 3.75
CA PHE A 21 -12.52 -3.65 5.18
C PHE A 21 -13.93 -3.14 5.51
N ARG A 22 -14.44 -2.18 4.73
CA ARG A 22 -15.80 -1.69 4.85
C ARG A 22 -16.82 -2.80 4.66
N GLU A 23 -16.69 -3.61 3.59
CA GLU A 23 -17.54 -4.79 3.32
C GLU A 23 -17.50 -5.82 4.47
N ASN A 24 -16.41 -5.87 5.22
CA ASN A 24 -16.26 -6.73 6.41
C ASN A 24 -16.68 -6.04 7.73
N ASN A 25 -17.45 -4.98 7.67
CA ASN A 25 -18.00 -4.25 8.81
C ASN A 25 -16.96 -3.60 9.73
N PHE A 26 -15.81 -3.18 9.21
CA PHE A 26 -14.86 -2.36 9.93
C PHE A 26 -15.25 -0.89 9.87
N ASN A 27 -14.88 -0.12 10.90
CA ASN A 27 -14.67 1.31 10.74
C ASN A 27 -13.40 1.50 9.92
N VAL A 28 -13.44 2.42 8.97
CA VAL A 28 -12.35 2.65 8.03
C VAL A 28 -11.93 4.11 8.08
N VAL A 29 -10.65 4.35 8.37
CA VAL A 29 -10.02 5.67 8.26
C VAL A 29 -9.16 5.68 7.01
N ILE A 30 -9.55 6.51 6.04
CA ILE A 30 -8.77 6.74 4.83
C ILE A 30 -7.93 8.02 4.97
N SER A 31 -6.73 8.01 4.40
CA SER A 31 -5.81 9.14 4.49
C SER A 31 -4.97 9.28 3.24
N ASP A 32 -4.81 10.52 2.77
CA ASP A 32 -3.98 10.90 1.62
C ASP A 32 -3.61 12.40 1.72
N LEU A 33 -2.89 12.91 0.72
CA LEU A 33 -2.45 14.31 0.67
C LEU A 33 -3.56 15.29 0.22
N LYS A 34 -4.51 14.84 -0.61
CA LYS A 34 -5.52 15.69 -1.24
C LYS A 34 -6.90 15.44 -0.64
N GLU A 35 -7.44 16.46 0.01
CA GLU A 35 -8.74 16.39 0.67
C GLU A 35 -9.89 16.11 -0.31
N GLU A 36 -9.84 16.70 -1.51
CA GLU A 36 -10.87 16.53 -2.53
C GLU A 36 -11.05 15.06 -2.93
N ASN A 37 -9.91 14.33 -3.11
CA ASN A 37 -9.93 12.91 -3.41
C ASN A 37 -10.49 12.10 -2.24
N LEU A 38 -10.11 12.45 -1.00
CA LEU A 38 -10.60 11.76 0.20
C LEU A 38 -12.12 11.92 0.37
N ILE A 39 -12.65 13.11 0.16
CA ILE A 39 -14.10 13.37 0.21
C ILE A 39 -14.85 12.54 -0.82
N GLN A 40 -14.30 12.43 -2.04
CA GLN A 40 -14.91 11.61 -3.08
C GLN A 40 -14.93 10.13 -2.67
N GLU A 41 -13.79 9.60 -2.20
CA GLU A 41 -13.66 8.19 -1.87
C GLU A 41 -14.42 7.81 -0.58
N GLU A 42 -14.52 8.71 0.39
CA GLU A 42 -15.40 8.52 1.55
C GLU A 42 -16.84 8.31 1.11
N ARG A 43 -17.36 9.16 0.22
CA ARG A 43 -18.71 9.02 -0.33
C ARG A 43 -18.92 7.69 -1.06
N GLU A 44 -17.91 7.22 -1.81
CA GLU A 44 -17.99 5.91 -2.48
C GLU A 44 -18.01 4.75 -1.47
N LEU A 45 -17.21 4.84 -0.40
CA LEU A 45 -17.16 3.84 0.66
C LEU A 45 -18.47 3.84 1.51
N GLU A 46 -19.11 4.99 1.70
CA GLU A 46 -20.36 5.11 2.42
C GLU A 46 -21.56 4.47 1.72
N LYS A 47 -21.49 4.32 0.37
CA LYS A 47 -22.52 3.59 -0.40
C LYS A 47 -22.54 2.09 -0.08
N ILE A 48 -21.50 1.56 0.54
CA ILE A 48 -21.42 0.15 0.91
C ILE A 48 -22.26 -0.06 2.17
N GLU A 49 -23.28 -0.90 2.07
CA GLU A 49 -24.08 -1.32 3.21
C GLU A 49 -23.25 -2.14 4.19
N ALA A 50 -22.87 -1.53 5.29
CA ALA A 50 -22.08 -2.16 6.34
C ALA A 50 -22.28 -1.45 7.69
N LYS A 51 -22.01 -2.16 8.80
CA LYS A 51 -22.21 -1.64 10.16
C LYS A 51 -21.19 -0.59 10.59
N GLY A 52 -19.99 -0.62 10.03
CA GLY A 52 -18.93 0.34 10.34
C GLY A 52 -19.21 1.71 9.72
N SER A 53 -18.37 2.68 10.02
CA SER A 53 -18.39 4.03 9.43
C SER A 53 -17.07 4.33 8.72
N VAL A 54 -17.09 5.34 7.87
CA VAL A 54 -15.89 5.84 7.19
C VAL A 54 -15.54 7.20 7.79
N TYR A 55 -14.27 7.51 7.88
CA TYR A 55 -13.73 8.79 8.26
C TYR A 55 -12.50 9.09 7.40
N HIS A 56 -12.33 10.32 6.98
CA HIS A 56 -11.13 10.72 6.26
C HIS A 56 -10.32 11.77 7.01
N LYS A 57 -9.00 11.75 6.80
CA LYS A 57 -8.09 12.76 7.34
C LYS A 57 -6.94 12.99 6.37
N VAL A 58 -6.71 14.25 6.01
CA VAL A 58 -5.50 14.62 5.26
C VAL A 58 -4.27 14.36 6.12
N CYS A 59 -3.25 13.72 5.53
CA CYS A 59 -2.00 13.44 6.21
C CYS A 59 -0.85 13.28 5.21
N ASN A 60 0.19 14.05 5.40
CA ASN A 60 1.48 13.84 4.76
C ASN A 60 2.32 12.89 5.63
N VAL A 61 2.49 11.65 5.18
CA VAL A 61 3.21 10.61 5.93
C VAL A 61 4.70 10.92 6.17
N SER A 62 5.27 11.87 5.44
CA SER A 62 6.64 12.32 5.68
C SER A 62 6.80 13.18 6.94
N LYS A 63 5.69 13.56 7.58
CA LYS A 63 5.65 14.42 8.76
C LYS A 63 5.07 13.66 9.96
N LEU A 64 5.90 13.45 10.97
CA LEU A 64 5.52 12.69 12.16
C LEU A 64 4.28 13.28 12.86
N ASN A 65 4.23 14.60 13.04
CA ASN A 65 3.11 15.27 13.69
C ASN A 65 1.77 15.05 12.96
N GLU A 66 1.77 14.99 11.62
CA GLU A 66 0.54 14.74 10.86
C GLU A 66 0.05 13.29 11.02
N ILE A 67 0.98 12.33 11.17
CA ILE A 67 0.65 10.93 11.50
C ILE A 67 0.10 10.81 12.93
N GLU A 68 0.68 11.53 13.90
CA GLU A 68 0.16 11.60 15.26
C GLU A 68 -1.26 12.20 15.30
N GLU A 69 -1.51 13.25 14.53
CA GLU A 69 -2.84 13.82 14.35
C GLU A 69 -3.83 12.83 13.70
N LEU A 70 -3.40 12.06 12.69
CA LEU A 70 -4.22 11.03 12.06
C LEU A 70 -4.64 9.96 13.08
N MET A 71 -3.70 9.46 13.90
CA MET A 71 -3.99 8.49 14.96
C MET A 71 -4.97 9.08 15.99
N ASN A 72 -4.70 10.29 16.47
CA ASN A 72 -5.55 10.96 17.46
C ASN A 72 -6.97 11.19 16.93
N SER A 73 -7.11 11.58 15.66
CA SER A 73 -8.40 11.75 15.00
C SER A 73 -9.17 10.43 14.88
N ALA A 74 -8.48 9.35 14.50
CA ALA A 74 -9.07 8.01 14.42
C ALA A 74 -9.56 7.52 15.78
N ILE A 75 -8.80 7.79 16.86
CA ILE A 75 -9.20 7.44 18.24
C ILE A 75 -10.36 8.31 18.71
N ALA A 76 -10.36 9.61 18.43
CA ALA A 76 -11.45 10.50 18.78
C ALA A 76 -12.76 10.01 18.18
N GLU A 77 -12.74 9.59 16.90
CA GLU A 77 -13.91 9.12 16.17
C GLU A 77 -14.34 7.71 16.60
N PHE A 78 -13.42 6.75 16.65
CA PHE A 78 -13.76 5.34 16.79
C PHE A 78 -13.29 4.68 18.11
N LYS A 79 -12.64 5.41 18.97
CA LYS A 79 -12.13 4.98 20.31
C LYS A 79 -10.92 4.03 20.24
N THR A 80 -10.77 3.23 19.22
CA THR A 80 -9.66 2.27 19.06
C THR A 80 -9.20 2.21 17.62
N VAL A 81 -7.92 1.88 17.41
CA VAL A 81 -7.36 1.47 16.13
C VAL A 81 -6.84 0.04 16.27
N ASP A 82 -7.46 -0.90 15.56
CA ASP A 82 -7.12 -2.32 15.63
C ASP A 82 -6.09 -2.73 14.56
N ILE A 83 -6.11 -2.07 13.40
CA ILE A 83 -5.17 -2.32 12.29
C ILE A 83 -4.66 -0.99 11.74
N TRP A 84 -3.34 -0.90 11.56
CA TRP A 84 -2.68 0.21 10.89
C TRP A 84 -1.94 -0.29 9.66
N ILE A 85 -2.19 0.31 8.49
CA ILE A 85 -1.56 -0.10 7.23
C ILE A 85 -0.78 1.08 6.65
N ASN A 86 0.55 0.96 6.63
CA ASN A 86 1.44 1.86 5.93
C ASN A 86 1.46 1.48 4.45
N ASN A 87 0.54 2.10 3.68
CA ASN A 87 0.38 1.84 2.25
C ASN A 87 0.85 3.01 1.38
N ALA A 88 0.89 4.24 1.90
CA ALA A 88 1.39 5.39 1.16
C ALA A 88 2.77 5.13 0.57
N GLY A 89 2.96 5.52 -0.67
CA GLY A 89 4.22 5.36 -1.38
C GLY A 89 4.25 6.12 -2.68
N VAL A 90 5.45 6.34 -3.20
CA VAL A 90 5.71 7.05 -4.45
C VAL A 90 6.64 6.24 -5.34
N ASN A 91 6.48 6.37 -6.66
CA ASN A 91 7.33 5.66 -7.60
C ASN A 91 8.49 6.55 -8.07
N GLN A 92 9.65 5.95 -8.27
CA GLN A 92 10.83 6.63 -8.79
C GLN A 92 10.67 6.90 -10.30
N PRO A 93 11.11 8.08 -10.80
CA PRO A 93 11.39 8.26 -12.22
C PRO A 93 12.42 7.25 -12.70
N GLN A 94 12.22 6.64 -13.87
CA GLN A 94 13.15 5.63 -14.41
C GLN A 94 14.46 6.26 -14.91
N LYS A 95 15.29 6.67 -13.96
CA LYS A 95 16.60 7.31 -14.17
C LYS A 95 17.68 6.60 -13.38
N ALA A 96 18.92 6.71 -13.82
CA ALA A 96 20.06 6.32 -13.00
C ALA A 96 20.15 7.21 -11.75
N VAL A 97 20.69 6.67 -10.65
CA VAL A 97 20.68 7.39 -9.36
C VAL A 97 21.40 8.75 -9.42
N TRP A 98 22.44 8.88 -10.25
CA TRP A 98 23.16 10.14 -10.44
C TRP A 98 22.43 11.18 -11.32
N GLU A 99 21.31 10.81 -11.91
CA GLU A 99 20.41 11.68 -12.69
C GLU A 99 19.20 12.15 -11.88
N LEU A 100 19.00 11.56 -10.69
CA LEU A 100 17.93 11.99 -9.78
C LEU A 100 18.31 13.31 -9.11
N SER A 101 17.36 14.21 -9.04
CA SER A 101 17.50 15.42 -8.22
C SER A 101 17.47 15.07 -6.72
N GLU A 102 18.05 15.95 -5.90
CA GLU A 102 17.97 15.83 -4.44
C GLU A 102 16.52 15.73 -3.95
N ASN A 103 15.60 16.47 -4.53
CA ASN A 103 14.19 16.45 -4.17
C ASN A 103 13.54 15.10 -4.49
N GLU A 104 13.85 14.48 -5.64
CA GLU A 104 13.34 13.14 -5.99
C GLU A 104 13.85 12.09 -5.01
N ILE A 105 15.14 12.13 -4.65
CA ILE A 105 15.74 11.22 -3.66
C ILE A 105 15.07 11.40 -2.29
N ASN A 106 14.98 12.64 -1.81
CA ASN A 106 14.38 12.94 -0.50
C ASN A 106 12.91 12.53 -0.45
N THR A 107 12.14 12.81 -1.49
CA THR A 107 10.72 12.45 -1.54
C THR A 107 10.51 10.94 -1.43
N ILE A 108 11.31 10.13 -2.14
CA ILE A 108 11.21 8.67 -2.07
C ILE A 108 11.52 8.17 -0.65
N ILE A 109 12.60 8.66 -0.05
CA ILE A 109 12.98 8.26 1.32
C ILE A 109 11.96 8.74 2.35
N ASP A 110 11.51 9.98 2.23
CA ASP A 110 10.59 10.59 3.19
C ASP A 110 9.22 9.93 3.17
N VAL A 111 8.70 9.58 2.00
CA VAL A 111 7.39 8.95 1.88
C VAL A 111 7.47 7.45 2.11
N ASP A 112 8.32 6.73 1.36
CA ASP A 112 8.29 5.27 1.32
C ASP A 112 8.93 4.63 2.56
N LEU A 113 10.00 5.25 3.11
CA LEU A 113 10.71 4.70 4.26
C LEU A 113 10.31 5.41 5.56
N LYS A 114 10.50 6.74 5.65
CA LYS A 114 10.17 7.48 6.88
C LYS A 114 8.68 7.42 7.19
N GLY A 115 7.81 7.50 6.16
CA GLY A 115 6.37 7.35 6.34
C GLY A 115 5.99 6.02 6.98
N ALA A 116 6.57 4.90 6.51
CA ALA A 116 6.35 3.58 7.10
C ALA A 116 6.90 3.47 8.53
N ILE A 117 8.08 4.06 8.79
CA ILE A 117 8.68 4.09 10.14
C ILE A 117 7.81 4.91 11.10
N TYR A 118 7.40 6.12 10.72
CA TYR A 118 6.60 7.01 11.56
C TYR A 118 5.22 6.42 11.85
N GLY A 119 4.54 5.90 10.81
CA GLY A 119 3.25 5.25 11.00
C GLY A 119 3.33 4.03 11.90
N SER A 120 4.37 3.19 11.74
CA SER A 120 4.59 2.04 12.60
C SER A 120 4.92 2.45 14.04
N LYS A 121 5.72 3.52 14.23
CA LYS A 121 6.05 4.06 15.55
C LYS A 121 4.79 4.51 16.29
N VAL A 122 4.00 5.37 15.67
CA VAL A 122 2.78 5.93 16.28
C VAL A 122 1.76 4.83 16.55
N ALA A 123 1.59 3.89 15.62
CA ALA A 123 0.69 2.76 15.83
C ALA A 123 1.16 1.82 16.94
N MET A 124 2.47 1.54 17.03
CA MET A 124 3.04 0.73 18.11
C MET A 124 2.86 1.39 19.47
N GLU A 125 3.13 2.69 19.60
CA GLU A 125 2.97 3.45 20.84
C GLU A 125 1.52 3.41 21.35
N GLU A 126 0.54 3.49 20.45
CA GLU A 126 -0.87 3.46 20.84
C GLU A 126 -1.35 2.04 21.14
N MET A 127 -1.09 1.10 20.24
CA MET A 127 -1.59 -0.28 20.35
C MET A 127 -0.99 -1.05 21.51
N SER A 128 0.26 -0.77 21.87
CA SER A 128 0.93 -1.43 23.02
C SER A 128 0.32 -1.08 24.36
N LYS A 129 -0.36 0.07 24.50
CA LYS A 129 -1.09 0.44 25.73
C LYS A 129 -2.17 -0.56 26.10
N ASN A 130 -2.78 -1.17 25.08
CA ASN A 130 -3.86 -2.15 25.23
C ASN A 130 -3.41 -3.59 24.94
N HIS A 131 -2.13 -3.81 24.72
CA HIS A 131 -1.54 -5.11 24.33
C HIS A 131 -2.28 -5.78 23.15
N LYS A 132 -2.71 -4.99 22.17
CA LYS A 132 -3.53 -5.48 21.06
C LYS A 132 -3.44 -4.55 19.86
N GLY A 133 -3.29 -5.13 18.67
CA GLY A 133 -3.31 -4.43 17.40
C GLY A 133 -2.50 -5.16 16.33
N ALA A 134 -2.56 -4.65 15.11
CA ALA A 134 -1.76 -5.17 14.00
C ALA A 134 -1.26 -4.03 13.12
N ILE A 135 0.02 -4.06 12.79
CA ILE A 135 0.70 -3.09 11.91
C ILE A 135 1.17 -3.82 10.68
N TYR A 136 0.82 -3.31 9.50
CA TYR A 136 1.26 -3.88 8.24
C TYR A 136 1.95 -2.85 7.36
N ASN A 137 3.10 -3.22 6.81
CA ASN A 137 3.87 -2.42 5.88
C ASN A 137 3.82 -3.01 4.47
N ILE A 138 3.53 -2.17 3.46
CA ILE A 138 3.51 -2.58 2.06
C ILE A 138 4.93 -2.74 1.55
N GLU A 139 5.27 -3.95 1.10
CA GLU A 139 6.46 -4.25 0.33
C GLU A 139 6.31 -3.81 -1.14
N GLY A 140 7.41 -3.69 -1.84
CA GLY A 140 7.47 -3.38 -3.26
C GLY A 140 8.62 -4.08 -3.96
N TYR A 141 8.87 -3.70 -5.22
CA TYR A 141 10.01 -4.21 -5.96
C TYR A 141 11.32 -3.85 -5.23
N GLY A 142 12.24 -4.81 -5.14
CA GLY A 142 13.48 -4.67 -4.36
C GLY A 142 13.41 -5.25 -2.95
N SER A 143 12.23 -5.46 -2.38
CA SER A 143 12.08 -6.07 -1.05
C SER A 143 12.69 -7.48 -0.93
N ASN A 144 12.85 -8.19 -2.05
CA ASN A 144 13.38 -9.55 -2.16
C ASN A 144 14.74 -9.62 -2.87
N ASP A 145 15.56 -8.58 -2.75
CA ASP A 145 16.87 -8.45 -3.41
C ASP A 145 16.83 -8.40 -4.96
N ALA A 146 15.66 -8.22 -5.57
CA ALA A 146 15.57 -8.02 -7.01
C ALA A 146 16.02 -6.60 -7.39
N HIS A 147 16.79 -6.48 -8.47
CA HIS A 147 17.30 -5.21 -8.98
C HIS A 147 16.73 -4.87 -10.34
N MET A 148 16.36 -3.62 -10.54
CA MET A 148 15.93 -3.08 -11.83
C MET A 148 16.63 -1.74 -12.07
N LEU A 149 17.13 -1.55 -13.29
CA LEU A 149 17.68 -0.27 -13.70
C LEU A 149 16.61 0.82 -13.61
N GLY A 150 16.98 1.98 -13.09
CA GLY A 150 16.09 3.10 -12.92
C GLY A 150 15.17 3.04 -11.68
N LEU A 151 15.28 2.01 -10.82
CA LEU A 151 14.52 1.88 -9.56
C LEU A 151 15.42 1.71 -8.33
N ASN A 152 16.62 2.25 -8.36
CA ASN A 152 17.59 2.08 -7.28
C ASN A 152 17.08 2.59 -5.92
N MET A 153 16.61 3.85 -5.87
CA MET A 153 16.13 4.47 -4.62
C MET A 153 14.83 3.85 -4.12
N TYR A 154 13.90 3.55 -5.05
CA TYR A 154 12.68 2.84 -4.69
C TYR A 154 12.97 1.45 -4.11
N GLY A 155 13.81 0.66 -4.78
CA GLY A 155 14.21 -0.66 -4.29
C GLY A 155 14.93 -0.59 -2.94
N THR A 156 15.80 0.41 -2.76
CA THR A 156 16.49 0.66 -1.49
C THR A 156 15.47 0.94 -0.37
N SER A 157 14.51 1.84 -0.59
CA SER A 157 13.48 2.15 0.41
C SER A 157 12.63 0.92 0.75
N LYS A 158 12.21 0.14 -0.23
CA LYS A 158 11.38 -1.07 -0.01
C LYS A 158 12.16 -2.20 0.66
N ARG A 159 13.48 -2.32 0.38
CA ARG A 159 14.34 -3.26 1.12
C ARG A 159 14.52 -2.82 2.58
N ALA A 160 14.71 -1.52 2.80
CA ALA A 160 14.80 -0.97 4.14
C ALA A 160 13.49 -1.16 4.93
N VAL A 161 12.32 -0.97 4.31
CA VAL A 161 11.01 -1.25 4.93
C VAL A 161 10.87 -2.73 5.32
N THR A 162 11.34 -3.66 4.48
CA THR A 162 11.33 -5.08 4.81
C THR A 162 12.16 -5.38 6.06
N TYR A 163 13.42 -4.91 6.10
CA TYR A 163 14.30 -5.07 7.26
C TYR A 163 13.70 -4.42 8.51
N PHE A 164 13.24 -3.18 8.41
CA PHE A 164 12.60 -2.46 9.50
C PHE A 164 11.40 -3.23 10.07
N THR A 165 10.54 -3.77 9.19
CA THR A 165 9.33 -4.50 9.62
C THR A 165 9.69 -5.78 10.37
N GLU A 166 10.69 -6.52 9.91
CA GLU A 166 11.19 -7.73 10.58
C GLU A 166 11.78 -7.41 11.95
N SER A 167 12.60 -6.37 12.03
CA SER A 167 13.19 -5.92 13.29
C SER A 167 12.12 -5.43 14.27
N LEU A 168 11.15 -4.64 13.82
CA LEU A 168 10.05 -4.16 14.65
C LEU A 168 9.18 -5.33 15.16
N ALA A 169 8.97 -6.35 14.34
CA ALA A 169 8.23 -7.55 14.76
C ALA A 169 8.97 -8.30 15.89
N GLN A 170 10.30 -8.38 15.80
CA GLN A 170 11.12 -8.99 16.84
C GLN A 170 11.09 -8.15 18.12
N GLU A 171 11.26 -6.83 18.04
CA GLU A 171 11.15 -5.92 19.19
C GLU A 171 9.78 -6.01 19.88
N ALA A 172 8.69 -6.04 19.06
CA ALA A 172 7.33 -6.19 19.57
C ALA A 172 7.15 -7.49 20.38
N GLN A 173 7.76 -8.58 19.91
CA GLN A 173 7.74 -9.87 20.61
C GLN A 173 8.57 -9.85 21.89
N GLU A 174 9.79 -9.34 21.86
CA GLU A 174 10.69 -9.27 23.02
C GLU A 174 10.12 -8.37 24.14
N LYS A 175 9.45 -7.28 23.74
CA LYS A 175 8.79 -6.35 24.66
C LYS A 175 7.39 -6.80 25.10
N ASN A 176 6.89 -7.94 24.60
CA ASN A 176 5.56 -8.47 24.91
C ASN A 176 4.44 -7.43 24.68
N THR A 177 4.52 -6.67 23.60
CA THR A 177 3.56 -5.59 23.32
C THR A 177 2.15 -6.10 23.00
N GLY A 178 1.99 -7.36 22.60
CA GLY A 178 0.74 -7.92 22.11
C GLY A 178 0.37 -7.44 20.70
N VAL A 179 1.22 -6.64 20.03
CA VAL A 179 1.00 -6.09 18.71
C VAL A 179 1.62 -6.99 17.64
N ILE A 180 0.83 -7.31 16.62
CA ILE A 180 1.29 -8.05 15.44
C ILE A 180 1.92 -7.07 14.45
N VAL A 181 3.08 -7.41 13.92
CA VAL A 181 3.72 -6.66 12.83
C VAL A 181 3.91 -7.59 11.64
N GLY A 182 3.52 -7.16 10.45
CA GLY A 182 3.60 -7.97 9.25
C GLY A 182 3.90 -7.19 7.97
N LYS A 183 4.21 -7.95 6.93
CA LYS A 183 4.51 -7.44 5.58
C LYS A 183 3.40 -7.81 4.62
N LEU A 184 3.00 -6.88 3.77
CA LEU A 184 2.07 -7.12 2.67
C LEU A 184 2.83 -7.05 1.35
N SER A 185 2.85 -8.14 0.61
CA SER A 185 3.54 -8.23 -0.69
C SER A 185 2.50 -8.37 -1.81
N PRO A 186 2.05 -7.24 -2.39
CA PRO A 186 0.96 -7.25 -3.38
C PRO A 186 1.35 -7.82 -4.74
N GLY A 187 2.64 -7.99 -5.02
CA GLY A 187 3.12 -8.39 -6.34
C GLY A 187 3.01 -7.24 -7.36
N ILE A 188 2.87 -7.58 -8.63
CA ILE A 188 2.74 -6.62 -9.72
C ILE A 188 1.27 -6.21 -9.85
N MET A 189 0.99 -4.92 -9.72
CA MET A 189 -0.35 -4.36 -9.91
C MET A 189 -0.34 -3.34 -11.05
N ILE A 190 -1.39 -3.36 -11.84
CA ILE A 190 -1.57 -2.36 -12.90
C ILE A 190 -2.35 -1.19 -12.31
N THR A 191 -1.64 -0.12 -12.02
CA THR A 191 -2.16 1.10 -11.38
C THR A 191 -1.44 2.32 -11.95
N GLU A 192 -1.96 3.50 -11.70
CA GLU A 192 -1.25 4.76 -11.99
C GLU A 192 0.14 4.80 -11.35
N PHE A 193 0.32 4.19 -10.18
CA PHE A 193 1.62 4.06 -9.54
C PHE A 193 2.66 3.36 -10.43
N THR A 194 2.26 2.38 -11.25
CA THR A 194 3.16 1.64 -12.14
C THR A 194 3.35 2.30 -13.49
N THR A 195 2.47 3.23 -13.87
CA THR A 195 2.48 3.92 -15.17
C THR A 195 2.92 5.39 -15.10
N HIS A 196 2.99 5.97 -13.90
CA HIS A 196 3.41 7.36 -13.70
C HIS A 196 4.50 7.46 -12.62
N SER A 197 5.42 8.40 -12.80
CA SER A 197 6.47 8.71 -11.83
C SER A 197 6.05 9.84 -10.88
N LEU A 198 6.92 10.18 -9.92
CA LEU A 198 6.79 11.32 -9.00
C LEU A 198 6.48 12.66 -9.68
N VAL A 199 6.98 12.85 -10.89
CA VAL A 199 6.82 14.08 -11.68
C VAL A 199 5.65 13.99 -12.67
N ASN A 200 4.74 13.04 -12.49
CA ASN A 200 3.60 12.76 -13.37
C ASN A 200 3.96 12.45 -14.84
N ASP A 201 5.21 12.15 -15.12
CA ASP A 201 5.59 11.67 -16.45
C ASP A 201 5.11 10.23 -16.64
N SER A 202 4.48 9.96 -17.77
CA SER A 202 4.11 8.62 -18.15
C SER A 202 5.37 7.75 -18.29
N ILE A 203 5.41 6.62 -17.59
CA ILE A 203 6.49 5.64 -17.71
C ILE A 203 6.21 4.81 -18.96
N GLU A 204 7.05 4.97 -20.00
CA GLU A 204 6.95 4.15 -21.19
C GLU A 204 7.47 2.73 -20.89
N LEU A 205 6.53 1.79 -20.74
CA LEU A 205 6.86 0.40 -20.48
C LEU A 205 7.29 -0.31 -21.77
N SER A 206 8.45 -0.97 -21.74
CA SER A 206 8.89 -1.79 -22.87
C SER A 206 7.89 -2.93 -23.13
N GLU A 207 7.80 -3.38 -24.39
CA GLU A 207 6.92 -4.52 -24.77
C GLU A 207 7.25 -5.79 -23.97
N LYS A 208 8.50 -5.99 -23.59
CA LYS A 208 8.91 -7.09 -22.71
C LYS A 208 8.31 -6.93 -21.31
N THR A 209 8.33 -5.72 -20.75
CA THR A 209 7.74 -5.40 -19.44
C THR A 209 6.23 -5.57 -19.48
N LYS A 210 5.55 -5.06 -20.51
CA LYS A 210 4.10 -5.23 -20.72
C LYS A 210 3.71 -6.72 -20.77
N LYS A 211 4.48 -7.55 -21.47
CA LYS A 211 4.26 -9.01 -21.49
C LYS A 211 4.35 -9.63 -20.11
N VAL A 212 5.39 -9.30 -19.33
CA VAL A 212 5.55 -9.79 -17.96
C VAL A 212 4.39 -9.33 -17.08
N TYR A 213 3.98 -8.07 -17.18
CA TYR A 213 2.86 -7.52 -16.44
C TYR A 213 1.53 -8.19 -16.82
N ASN A 214 1.32 -8.49 -18.09
CA ASN A 214 0.14 -9.25 -18.54
C ASN A 214 0.11 -10.68 -18.00
N ILE A 215 1.27 -11.30 -17.74
CA ILE A 215 1.35 -12.65 -17.15
C ILE A 215 1.20 -12.60 -15.64
N LEU A 216 1.93 -11.73 -14.97
CA LEU A 216 2.08 -11.73 -13.52
C LEU A 216 1.21 -10.71 -12.78
N GLY A 217 0.80 -9.65 -13.47
CA GLY A 217 0.04 -8.55 -12.89
C GLY A 217 -1.39 -8.92 -12.50
N ASP A 218 -1.96 -8.13 -11.60
CA ASP A 218 -3.37 -8.20 -11.22
C ASP A 218 -3.94 -6.81 -10.94
N THR A 219 -5.27 -6.72 -10.82
CA THR A 219 -5.94 -5.49 -10.45
C THR A 219 -5.80 -5.21 -8.94
N PRO A 220 -5.78 -3.93 -8.52
CA PRO A 220 -5.79 -3.55 -7.11
C PRO A 220 -6.97 -4.15 -6.34
N GLU A 221 -8.12 -4.31 -7.00
CA GLU A 221 -9.30 -4.94 -6.42
C GLU A 221 -9.04 -6.40 -6.03
N THR A 222 -8.53 -7.21 -6.96
CA THR A 222 -8.22 -8.62 -6.71
C THR A 222 -7.20 -8.80 -5.59
N VAL A 223 -6.14 -7.99 -5.61
CA VAL A 223 -5.06 -8.04 -4.63
C VAL A 223 -5.56 -7.52 -3.27
N GLY A 224 -6.26 -6.39 -3.25
CA GLY A 224 -6.81 -5.80 -2.03
C GLY A 224 -7.74 -6.75 -1.30
N LYS A 225 -8.65 -7.43 -2.02
CA LYS A 225 -9.55 -8.44 -1.45
C LYS A 225 -8.79 -9.57 -0.76
N PHE A 226 -7.76 -10.10 -1.42
CA PHE A 226 -6.93 -11.15 -0.85
C PHE A 226 -6.21 -10.68 0.41
N LEU A 227 -5.51 -9.54 0.35
CA LEU A 227 -4.74 -9.01 1.47
C LEU A 227 -5.63 -8.76 2.69
N VAL A 228 -6.81 -8.15 2.50
CA VAL A 228 -7.75 -7.90 3.60
C VAL A 228 -8.24 -9.19 4.23
N ASN A 229 -8.63 -10.17 3.43
CA ASN A 229 -9.08 -11.47 3.94
C ASN A 229 -8.01 -12.18 4.76
N GLU A 230 -6.74 -12.10 4.33
CA GLU A 230 -5.64 -12.71 5.07
C GLU A 230 -5.27 -11.90 6.33
N MET A 231 -5.30 -10.57 6.29
CA MET A 231 -5.08 -9.72 7.47
C MET A 231 -6.12 -9.97 8.57
N ILE A 232 -7.40 -10.09 8.20
CA ILE A 232 -8.49 -10.34 9.16
C ILE A 232 -8.32 -11.67 9.89
N LYS A 233 -7.79 -12.68 9.21
CA LYS A 233 -7.56 -14.04 9.77
C LYS A 233 -6.22 -14.16 10.50
N ASN A 234 -5.29 -13.25 10.25
CA ASN A 234 -3.94 -13.40 10.76
C ASN A 234 -3.84 -13.22 12.28
N THR A 235 -3.17 -14.14 12.91
CA THR A 235 -2.81 -14.10 14.34
C THR A 235 -1.30 -14.24 14.57
N LYS A 236 -0.50 -14.28 13.50
CA LYS A 236 0.95 -14.52 13.58
C LYS A 236 1.71 -13.22 13.46
N ASN A 237 2.69 -13.03 14.34
CA ASN A 237 3.67 -11.96 14.22
C ASN A 237 4.70 -12.29 13.13
N ASN A 238 5.35 -11.27 12.57
CA ASN A 238 6.34 -11.35 11.48
C ASN A 238 5.84 -12.12 10.23
N VAL A 239 4.54 -12.04 9.94
CA VAL A 239 3.95 -12.68 8.77
C VAL A 239 4.29 -11.91 7.49
N LYS A 240 4.48 -12.63 6.39
CA LYS A 240 4.46 -12.09 5.04
C LYS A 240 3.21 -12.58 4.31
N ILE A 241 2.25 -11.71 4.10
CA ILE A 241 1.07 -11.97 3.28
C ILE A 241 1.42 -11.65 1.83
N ASN A 242 1.60 -12.69 1.04
CA ASN A 242 2.14 -12.58 -0.33
C ASN A 242 1.12 -13.02 -1.37
N TRP A 243 0.67 -12.11 -2.22
CA TRP A 243 -0.25 -12.39 -3.32
C TRP A 243 0.40 -13.19 -4.45
N LEU A 244 1.60 -12.75 -4.90
CA LEU A 244 2.33 -13.37 -6.01
C LEU A 244 3.45 -14.26 -5.46
N THR A 245 3.09 -15.47 -5.03
CA THR A 245 4.07 -16.47 -4.60
C THR A 245 4.87 -17.00 -5.79
N ASN A 246 6.07 -17.56 -5.55
CA ASN A 246 6.88 -18.17 -6.60
C ASN A 246 6.14 -19.29 -7.34
N GLN A 247 5.36 -20.09 -6.62
CA GLN A 247 4.51 -21.13 -7.22
C GLN A 247 3.44 -20.55 -8.15
N LYS A 248 2.77 -19.49 -7.70
CA LYS A 248 1.76 -18.79 -8.50
C LYS A 248 2.37 -18.15 -9.75
N ALA A 249 3.53 -17.52 -9.61
CA ALA A 249 4.27 -16.93 -10.73
C ALA A 249 4.66 -18.00 -11.76
N PHE A 250 5.22 -19.12 -11.30
CA PHE A 250 5.58 -20.25 -12.15
C PHE A 250 4.39 -20.83 -12.92
N LEU A 251 3.28 -21.08 -12.23
CA LEU A 251 2.06 -21.58 -12.87
C LEU A 251 1.52 -20.58 -13.92
N ARG A 252 1.58 -19.28 -13.64
CA ARG A 252 1.17 -18.25 -14.60
C ARG A 252 2.03 -18.22 -15.85
N PHE A 253 3.34 -18.42 -15.73
CA PHE A 253 4.21 -18.55 -16.89
C PHE A 253 3.89 -19.80 -17.71
N LEU A 254 3.67 -20.94 -17.07
CA LEU A 254 3.30 -22.20 -17.75
C LEU A 254 1.97 -22.07 -18.51
N THR A 255 1.01 -21.33 -17.98
CA THR A 255 -0.33 -21.19 -18.55
C THR A 255 -0.50 -19.96 -19.44
N ALA A 256 0.53 -19.13 -19.58
CA ALA A 256 0.47 -17.85 -20.30
C ALA A 256 0.04 -17.99 -21.77
N GLY A 257 0.36 -19.14 -22.42
CA GLY A 257 -0.08 -19.42 -23.79
C GLY A 257 -1.59 -19.64 -23.93
N PHE A 258 -2.23 -20.11 -22.88
CA PHE A 258 -3.68 -20.41 -22.85
C PHE A 258 -4.49 -19.29 -22.20
N ASN A 259 -3.94 -18.63 -21.19
CA ASN A 259 -4.57 -17.52 -20.49
C ASN A 259 -4.02 -16.16 -20.95
N LYS A 260 -4.50 -15.70 -22.10
CA LYS A 260 -4.10 -14.39 -22.63
C LYS A 260 -4.80 -13.27 -21.86
N ARG A 261 -4.10 -12.64 -20.94
CA ARG A 261 -4.52 -11.39 -20.27
C ARG A 261 -3.89 -10.20 -20.99
N ASN A 262 -4.63 -9.11 -21.12
CA ASN A 262 -4.14 -7.89 -21.73
C ASN A 262 -4.61 -6.67 -20.92
N PHE A 263 -3.75 -6.18 -20.05
CA PHE A 263 -4.02 -5.00 -19.21
C PHE A 263 -3.73 -3.69 -19.94
N PHE A 264 -3.01 -3.73 -21.07
CA PHE A 264 -2.58 -2.55 -21.83
C PHE A 264 -3.30 -2.39 -23.18
N GLY A 265 -4.19 -3.32 -23.53
CA GLY A 265 -4.90 -3.33 -24.81
C GLY A 265 -6.01 -2.28 -24.95
N ASP A 266 -6.46 -1.68 -23.85
CA ASP A 266 -7.50 -0.66 -23.79
C ASP A 266 -6.96 0.74 -23.41
N GLU A 267 -5.64 0.95 -23.39
CA GLU A 267 -5.06 2.27 -23.10
C GLU A 267 -5.59 3.37 -24.03
N GLN A 268 -5.89 3.06 -25.28
CA GLN A 268 -6.52 4.00 -26.20
C GLN A 268 -7.97 4.36 -25.83
N LYS A 269 -8.71 3.47 -25.16
CA LYS A 269 -10.10 3.73 -24.76
C LYS A 269 -10.22 4.51 -23.46
N LEU A 270 -9.27 4.34 -22.52
CA LEU A 270 -9.25 5.08 -21.27
C LEU A 270 -8.75 6.51 -21.43
N LEU A 271 -7.84 6.76 -22.37
CA LEU A 271 -7.37 8.11 -22.71
C LEU A 271 -8.44 8.91 -23.47
N THR A 272 -9.19 8.29 -24.37
CA THR A 272 -10.28 8.96 -25.11
C THR A 272 -11.51 9.28 -24.26
N GLN A 273 -11.75 8.59 -23.15
CA GLN A 273 -12.85 8.92 -22.22
C GLN A 273 -12.54 10.09 -21.26
N LYS A 274 -11.27 10.50 -21.12
CA LYS A 274 -10.87 11.66 -20.33
C LYS A 274 -10.81 12.97 -21.12
N GLU A 275 -10.79 12.91 -22.44
CA GLU A 275 -10.83 14.11 -23.30
C GLU A 275 -12.26 14.61 -23.59
N ASP A 276 -13.29 13.82 -23.29
CA ASP A 276 -14.71 14.16 -23.52
C ASP A 276 -15.46 14.54 -22.22
N LYS A 277 -14.77 14.89 -21.16
CA LYS A 277 -15.35 15.44 -19.92
C LYS A 277 -14.50 16.62 -19.45
#